data_510b3c394231e72dbbb751161384b4ce
#
_entry.id   510b3c394231e72dbbb751161384b4ce
#
_cell.length_a   1.000
_cell.length_b   1.000
_cell.length_c   1.000
_cell.angle_alpha   90.00
_cell.angle_beta   90.00
_cell.angle_gamma   90.00
#
_symmetry.space_group_name_H-M   'P 1'
#
loop_
_entity.id
_entity.type
_entity.pdbx_description
1 polymer ?
#
loop_
_entity_poly.entity_id
_entity_poly.type
_entity_poly.pdbx_seq_one_letter_code
_entity_poly.pdbx_strand_id
1 'polypeptide(L)'
;MHRKLSRRARLRTIALALPAAALALVAGGSSLAGAAETTVPDTGRTDVIKIELTKGKLKFVAPTTVGYGDQLEVENETNPKQVGPHTFSLVTPGSIPKTAGARKSCFTPKHICMAIAKWHGFNPKTEKISVNPVEAGIEGWSTMGNAKGKKGDSWFTGEKPGTSITQQVTATPGTTLYFQCAVHPWMHGKVTVAATS
;
A
#
# COMPACT_ATOMS: atom_id res chain seq x y z
N MET A 1 52.50 -19.05 13.36
CA MET A 1 52.83 -18.37 14.62
C MET A 1 51.57 -17.84 15.29
N HIS A 2 51.38 -18.28 16.51
CA HIS A 2 50.20 -18.05 17.38
C HIS A 2 50.04 -16.60 17.81
N ARG A 3 48.74 -16.17 18.04
CA ARG A 3 48.36 -15.58 19.33
C ARG A 3 46.83 -15.48 19.46
N LYS A 4 46.29 -16.39 20.28
CA LYS A 4 44.98 -16.25 20.94
C LYS A 4 45.08 -15.16 22.00
N LEU A 5 44.06 -14.26 22.07
CA LEU A 5 43.83 -13.42 23.23
C LEU A 5 42.38 -13.56 23.65
N SER A 6 42.22 -14.33 24.72
CA SER A 6 41.03 -14.46 25.55
C SER A 6 40.88 -13.17 26.41
N ARG A 7 39.74 -12.53 26.36
CA ARG A 7 39.32 -11.55 27.38
C ARG A 7 38.05 -12.02 28.05
N ARG A 8 38.22 -12.53 29.26
CA ARG A 8 37.15 -12.79 30.23
C ARG A 8 36.61 -11.44 30.73
N ALA A 9 35.31 -11.16 30.53
CA ALA A 9 34.62 -10.06 31.17
C ALA A 9 33.99 -10.57 32.46
N ARG A 10 34.34 -9.92 33.55
CA ARG A 10 33.86 -10.18 34.92
C ARG A 10 32.46 -9.60 35.11
N LEU A 11 31.54 -10.43 35.54
CA LEU A 11 30.25 -10.00 36.09
C LEU A 11 30.50 -9.26 37.41
N ARG A 12 29.99 -8.03 37.52
CA ARG A 12 29.83 -7.33 38.79
C ARG A 12 28.35 -7.31 39.12
N THR A 13 28.03 -8.07 40.15
CA THR A 13 26.71 -8.04 40.83
C THR A 13 26.63 -6.76 41.64
N ILE A 14 25.70 -5.89 41.32
CA ILE A 14 25.37 -4.73 42.18
C ILE A 14 24.01 -5.03 42.81
N ALA A 15 24.04 -5.26 44.12
CA ALA A 15 22.86 -5.34 44.94
C ALA A 15 22.39 -3.90 45.26
N LEU A 16 21.20 -3.51 44.85
CA LEU A 16 20.56 -2.28 45.27
C LEU A 16 19.44 -2.59 46.27
N ALA A 17 19.61 -2.04 47.44
CA ALA A 17 18.60 -2.06 48.55
C ALA A 17 17.43 -1.15 48.19
N LEU A 18 16.22 -1.62 48.39
CA LEU A 18 14.97 -0.87 48.24
C LEU A 18 14.61 -0.20 49.56
N PRO A 19 14.25 1.11 49.62
CA PRO A 19 13.53 1.67 50.72
C PRO A 19 12.02 1.48 50.51
N ALA A 20 11.35 0.99 51.53
CA ALA A 20 9.90 0.95 51.63
C ALA A 20 9.34 2.37 51.79
N ALA A 21 8.61 2.85 50.79
CA ALA A 21 7.82 4.08 50.89
C ALA A 21 6.33 3.73 50.91
N ALA A 22 5.66 4.21 51.92
CA ALA A 22 4.24 4.02 52.17
C ALA A 22 3.38 4.59 51.06
N LEU A 23 2.44 3.80 50.56
CA LEU A 23 1.46 4.20 49.55
C LEU A 23 0.26 4.88 50.26
N ALA A 24 0.06 6.17 49.97
CA ALA A 24 -1.22 6.82 50.20
C ALA A 24 -2.15 6.49 49.00
N LEU A 25 -3.23 5.74 49.25
CA LEU A 25 -4.29 5.54 48.26
C LEU A 25 -5.08 6.83 48.08
N VAL A 26 -4.84 7.54 46.99
CA VAL A 26 -5.78 8.53 46.46
C VAL A 26 -6.63 7.82 45.44
N ALA A 27 -7.88 7.52 45.80
CA ALA A 27 -8.89 7.02 44.90
C ALA A 27 -9.34 8.16 43.98
N GLY A 28 -8.53 8.49 42.98
CA GLY A 28 -8.88 9.33 41.83
C GLY A 28 -9.37 8.45 40.70
N GLY A 29 -10.69 8.30 40.55
CA GLY A 29 -11.30 7.62 39.42
C GLY A 29 -11.02 8.38 38.14
N SER A 30 -9.90 8.08 37.49
CA SER A 30 -9.66 8.45 36.07
C SER A 30 -10.45 7.51 35.21
N SER A 31 -11.63 7.95 34.74
CA SER A 31 -12.31 7.33 33.63
C SER A 31 -11.37 7.41 32.43
N LEU A 32 -10.65 6.33 32.15
CA LEU A 32 -10.02 6.12 30.86
C LEU A 32 -11.18 6.03 29.84
N ALA A 33 -11.52 7.18 29.23
CA ALA A 33 -12.29 7.17 28.00
C ALA A 33 -11.43 6.39 26.99
N GLY A 34 -11.68 5.09 26.88
CA GLY A 34 -11.11 4.27 25.84
C GLY A 34 -11.52 4.90 24.53
N ALA A 35 -10.56 5.38 23.75
CA ALA A 35 -10.80 5.70 22.35
C ALA A 35 -11.40 4.43 21.74
N ALA A 36 -12.67 4.49 21.36
CA ALA A 36 -13.32 3.40 20.62
C ALA A 36 -12.51 3.24 19.34
N GLU A 37 -11.81 2.14 19.23
CA GLU A 37 -11.18 1.74 17.98
C GLU A 37 -12.32 1.57 16.97
N THR A 38 -12.46 2.52 16.06
CA THR A 38 -13.47 2.48 14.99
C THR A 38 -13.03 1.37 14.04
N THR A 39 -13.49 0.17 14.29
CA THR A 39 -13.30 -0.96 13.37
C THR A 39 -14.04 -0.65 12.08
N VAL A 40 -13.37 -0.82 10.94
CA VAL A 40 -14.00 -0.72 9.63
C VAL A 40 -15.03 -1.82 9.51
N PRO A 41 -16.31 -1.54 9.21
CA PRO A 41 -17.33 -2.57 9.11
C PRO A 41 -17.02 -3.51 7.94
N ASP A 42 -17.27 -4.80 8.11
CA ASP A 42 -17.32 -5.75 6.99
C ASP A 42 -18.78 -5.79 6.50
N THR A 43 -19.01 -5.32 5.28
CA THR A 43 -20.35 -5.26 4.70
C THR A 43 -20.73 -6.55 3.97
N GLY A 44 -19.77 -7.45 3.75
CA GLY A 44 -19.94 -8.66 2.95
C GLY A 44 -20.14 -8.41 1.44
N ARG A 45 -20.03 -7.15 0.98
CA ARG A 45 -20.12 -6.79 -0.44
C ARG A 45 -18.73 -6.76 -1.10
N THR A 46 -18.71 -7.09 -2.39
CA THR A 46 -17.50 -7.00 -3.21
C THR A 46 -17.74 -6.11 -4.41
N ASP A 47 -16.92 -5.06 -4.54
CA ASP A 47 -16.80 -4.25 -5.75
C ASP A 47 -15.62 -4.76 -6.59
N VAL A 48 -15.71 -4.65 -7.92
CA VAL A 48 -14.67 -5.17 -8.81
C VAL A 48 -14.12 -4.08 -9.71
N ILE A 49 -12.79 -3.99 -9.78
CA ILE A 49 -12.06 -3.22 -10.80
C ILE A 49 -11.31 -4.20 -11.69
N LYS A 50 -11.53 -4.11 -13.01
CA LYS A 50 -10.90 -4.99 -13.99
C LYS A 50 -9.77 -4.28 -14.73
N ILE A 51 -8.71 -5.02 -15.00
CA ILE A 51 -7.65 -4.64 -15.92
C ILE A 51 -7.91 -5.41 -17.22
N GLU A 52 -8.30 -4.70 -18.27
CA GLU A 52 -8.76 -5.30 -19.53
C GLU A 52 -7.99 -4.80 -20.75
N LEU A 53 -7.91 -5.68 -21.75
CA LEU A 53 -7.57 -5.32 -23.13
C LEU A 53 -8.83 -5.37 -24.00
N THR A 54 -9.48 -4.23 -24.18
CA THR A 54 -10.72 -4.13 -24.96
C THR A 54 -10.48 -3.36 -26.25
N LYS A 55 -10.76 -3.96 -27.41
CA LYS A 55 -10.54 -3.35 -28.75
C LYS A 55 -9.13 -2.78 -28.92
N GLY A 56 -8.12 -3.51 -28.46
CA GLY A 56 -6.70 -3.12 -28.53
C GLY A 56 -6.30 -2.00 -27.55
N LYS A 57 -7.14 -1.61 -26.61
CA LYS A 57 -6.85 -0.59 -25.59
C LYS A 57 -6.79 -1.21 -24.21
N LEU A 58 -5.64 -1.08 -23.55
CA LEU A 58 -5.49 -1.41 -22.14
C LEU A 58 -6.13 -0.32 -21.28
N LYS A 59 -6.97 -0.71 -20.32
CA LYS A 59 -7.66 0.19 -19.41
C LYS A 59 -8.02 -0.48 -18.09
N PHE A 60 -8.32 0.32 -17.10
CA PHE A 60 -9.11 -0.08 -15.94
C PHE A 60 -10.59 0.10 -16.26
N VAL A 61 -11.41 -0.88 -15.88
CA VAL A 61 -12.87 -0.78 -15.84
C VAL A 61 -13.25 -0.81 -14.37
N ALA A 62 -13.80 0.28 -13.90
CA ALA A 62 -14.08 0.50 -12.48
C ALA A 62 -15.50 1.05 -12.30
N PRO A 63 -16.18 0.73 -11.19
CA PRO A 63 -17.41 1.42 -10.78
C PRO A 63 -17.11 2.90 -10.50
N THR A 64 -18.14 3.72 -10.42
CA THR A 64 -17.99 5.14 -10.02
C THR A 64 -17.78 5.30 -8.53
N THR A 65 -18.36 4.38 -7.75
CA THR A 65 -18.31 4.35 -6.28
C THR A 65 -17.99 2.96 -5.78
N VAL A 66 -17.34 2.89 -4.61
CA VAL A 66 -17.12 1.69 -3.81
C VAL A 66 -17.56 1.99 -2.38
N GLY A 67 -18.05 1.01 -1.64
CA GLY A 67 -18.51 1.23 -0.27
C GLY A 67 -17.36 1.25 0.74
N TYR A 68 -17.49 2.09 1.76
CA TYR A 68 -16.62 1.99 2.95
C TYR A 68 -16.86 0.65 3.64
N GLY A 69 -15.82 -0.15 3.82
CA GLY A 69 -15.95 -1.48 4.40
C GLY A 69 -16.24 -2.59 3.41
N ASP A 70 -16.58 -2.28 2.15
CA ASP A 70 -16.71 -3.30 1.11
C ASP A 70 -15.37 -3.92 0.77
N GLN A 71 -15.38 -5.15 0.26
CA GLN A 71 -14.20 -5.74 -0.38
C GLN A 71 -14.05 -5.13 -1.77
N LEU A 72 -12.85 -4.71 -2.12
CA LEU A 72 -12.51 -4.28 -3.48
C LEU A 72 -11.58 -5.31 -4.09
N GLU A 73 -12.09 -6.04 -5.06
CA GLU A 73 -11.30 -6.95 -5.88
C GLU A 73 -10.75 -6.24 -7.10
N VAL A 74 -9.46 -6.42 -7.36
CA VAL A 74 -8.82 -5.95 -8.59
C VAL A 74 -8.41 -7.18 -9.39
N GLU A 75 -9.06 -7.38 -10.54
CA GLU A 75 -8.85 -8.52 -11.42
C GLU A 75 -7.98 -8.15 -12.62
N ASN A 76 -6.97 -8.96 -12.92
CA ASN A 76 -6.19 -8.85 -14.15
C ASN A 76 -6.68 -9.88 -15.19
N GLU A 77 -7.51 -9.44 -16.12
CA GLU A 77 -8.02 -10.26 -17.21
C GLU A 77 -7.07 -10.31 -18.44
N THR A 78 -5.89 -9.68 -18.34
CA THR A 78 -4.94 -9.63 -19.45
C THR A 78 -3.95 -10.80 -19.43
N ASN A 79 -3.31 -11.03 -20.57
CA ASN A 79 -2.18 -11.94 -20.66
C ASN A 79 -0.86 -11.14 -20.60
N PRO A 80 -0.08 -11.22 -19.50
CA PRO A 80 1.17 -10.47 -19.37
C PRO A 80 2.21 -10.76 -20.44
N LYS A 81 2.17 -11.93 -21.09
CA LYS A 81 3.06 -12.25 -22.24
C LYS A 81 2.75 -11.40 -23.47
N GLN A 82 1.53 -10.88 -23.59
CA GLN A 82 1.10 -10.06 -24.72
C GLN A 82 1.26 -8.56 -24.45
N VAL A 83 0.95 -8.15 -23.22
CA VAL A 83 0.81 -6.72 -22.88
C VAL A 83 1.70 -6.28 -21.72
N GLY A 84 2.50 -7.19 -21.15
CA GLY A 84 3.28 -6.95 -19.93
C GLY A 84 2.44 -7.04 -18.65
N PRO A 85 3.11 -7.01 -17.50
CA PRO A 85 2.43 -6.98 -16.20
C PRO A 85 1.80 -5.62 -15.93
N HIS A 86 0.99 -5.53 -14.87
CA HIS A 86 0.33 -4.29 -14.45
C HIS A 86 0.62 -3.97 -12.99
N THR A 87 0.35 -2.73 -12.60
CA THR A 87 0.12 -2.38 -11.21
C THR A 87 -1.25 -1.74 -11.05
N PHE A 88 -1.90 -1.97 -9.92
CA PHE A 88 -2.97 -1.14 -9.41
C PHE A 88 -2.42 -0.41 -8.19
N SER A 89 -2.23 0.89 -8.32
CA SER A 89 -1.50 1.67 -7.31
C SER A 89 -2.26 2.92 -6.97
N LEU A 90 -2.65 3.09 -5.71
CA LEU A 90 -3.30 4.31 -5.25
C LEU A 90 -2.28 5.46 -5.21
N VAL A 91 -2.62 6.56 -5.89
CA VAL A 91 -1.74 7.71 -6.04
C VAL A 91 -2.49 9.03 -5.84
N THR A 92 -1.79 10.05 -5.37
CA THR A 92 -2.40 11.40 -5.31
C THR A 92 -2.74 11.91 -6.70
N PRO A 93 -3.84 12.66 -6.89
CA PRO A 93 -4.29 13.11 -8.21
C PRO A 93 -3.27 13.96 -8.97
N GLY A 94 -2.42 14.70 -8.24
CA GLY A 94 -1.32 15.47 -8.81
C GLY A 94 -0.15 14.66 -9.34
N SER A 95 -0.08 13.36 -8.99
CA SER A 95 0.99 12.46 -9.45
C SER A 95 0.68 11.81 -10.81
N ILE A 96 -0.57 11.79 -11.25
CA ILE A 96 -0.99 11.14 -12.49
C ILE A 96 -0.41 11.87 -13.71
N PRO A 97 0.29 11.18 -14.64
CA PRO A 97 0.89 11.77 -15.82
C PRO A 97 -0.15 12.05 -16.90
N LYS A 98 -0.70 13.26 -16.92
CA LYS A 98 -1.80 13.67 -17.81
C LYS A 98 -1.38 13.94 -19.26
N THR A 99 -0.12 14.34 -19.49
CA THR A 99 0.38 14.70 -20.83
C THR A 99 1.25 13.58 -21.43
N ALA A 100 1.42 13.58 -22.74
CA ALA A 100 2.31 12.64 -23.42
C ALA A 100 3.75 12.74 -22.91
N GLY A 101 4.26 13.95 -22.68
CA GLY A 101 5.58 14.20 -22.10
C GLY A 101 5.72 13.61 -20.69
N ALA A 102 4.72 13.85 -19.81
CA ALA A 102 4.71 13.29 -18.46
C ALA A 102 4.67 11.75 -18.46
N ARG A 103 3.93 11.14 -19.39
CA ARG A 103 3.90 9.67 -19.55
C ARG A 103 5.26 9.14 -20.02
N LYS A 104 5.91 9.80 -20.97
CA LYS A 104 7.23 9.42 -21.46
C LYS A 104 8.29 9.47 -20.37
N SER A 105 8.22 10.47 -19.47
CA SER A 105 9.15 10.61 -18.35
C SER A 105 8.77 9.84 -17.08
N CYS A 106 7.65 9.13 -17.07
CA CYS A 106 7.09 8.53 -15.86
C CYS A 106 8.04 7.55 -15.13
N PHE A 107 8.90 6.85 -15.86
CA PHE A 107 9.92 5.96 -15.30
C PHE A 107 11.26 6.61 -14.99
N THR A 108 11.36 7.92 -15.14
CA THR A 108 12.58 8.62 -14.72
C THR A 108 12.56 8.92 -13.22
N PRO A 109 13.72 9.16 -12.57
CA PRO A 109 13.77 9.52 -11.15
C PRO A 109 12.85 10.69 -10.81
N LYS A 110 12.23 10.65 -9.64
CA LYS A 110 11.27 11.65 -9.12
C LYS A 110 9.87 11.64 -9.76
N HIS A 111 9.56 10.66 -10.63
CA HIS A 111 8.23 10.49 -11.21
C HIS A 111 7.51 9.27 -10.64
N ILE A 112 6.18 9.26 -10.77
CA ILE A 112 5.33 8.30 -10.04
C ILE A 112 5.53 6.85 -10.49
N CYS A 113 5.74 6.55 -11.77
CA CYS A 113 5.94 5.17 -12.20
C CYS A 113 7.23 4.56 -11.63
N MET A 114 8.31 5.35 -11.56
CA MET A 114 9.54 4.94 -10.90
C MET A 114 9.35 4.78 -9.39
N ALA A 115 8.55 5.63 -8.75
CA ALA A 115 8.24 5.51 -7.34
C ALA A 115 7.46 4.21 -7.06
N ILE A 116 6.41 3.93 -7.84
CA ILE A 116 5.63 2.68 -7.73
C ILE A 116 6.51 1.46 -7.96
N ALA A 117 7.35 1.46 -9.00
CA ALA A 117 8.28 0.36 -9.24
C ALA A 117 9.19 0.09 -8.03
N LYS A 118 9.69 1.15 -7.39
CA LYS A 118 10.48 1.04 -6.15
C LYS A 118 9.65 0.53 -4.96
N TRP A 119 8.36 0.83 -4.87
CA TRP A 119 7.50 0.27 -3.83
C TRP A 119 7.47 -1.26 -3.92
N HIS A 120 7.52 -1.81 -5.13
CA HIS A 120 7.60 -3.24 -5.41
C HIS A 120 9.04 -3.80 -5.47
N GLY A 121 10.01 -3.05 -4.95
CA GLY A 121 11.39 -3.53 -4.83
C GLY A 121 12.22 -3.42 -6.10
N PHE A 122 11.83 -2.61 -7.08
CA PHE A 122 12.64 -2.33 -8.26
C PHE A 122 13.95 -1.66 -7.88
N ASN A 123 15.06 -2.27 -8.29
CA ASN A 123 16.38 -1.69 -8.15
C ASN A 123 16.84 -1.12 -9.50
N PRO A 124 16.93 0.20 -9.65
CA PRO A 124 17.28 0.84 -10.93
C PRO A 124 18.74 0.59 -11.35
N LYS A 125 19.62 0.10 -10.47
CA LYS A 125 21.01 -0.23 -10.80
C LYS A 125 21.15 -1.61 -11.43
N THR A 126 20.31 -2.55 -11.05
CA THR A 126 20.33 -3.93 -11.54
C THR A 126 19.17 -4.25 -12.46
N GLU A 127 18.23 -3.31 -12.62
CA GLU A 127 16.96 -3.45 -13.36
C GLU A 127 16.11 -4.65 -12.93
N LYS A 128 16.36 -5.15 -11.72
CA LYS A 128 15.62 -6.27 -11.14
C LYS A 128 14.53 -5.77 -10.22
N ILE A 129 13.40 -6.47 -10.25
CA ILE A 129 12.30 -6.31 -9.30
C ILE A 129 12.42 -7.46 -8.30
N SER A 130 12.60 -7.12 -7.02
CA SER A 130 12.37 -8.09 -5.94
C SER A 130 10.88 -8.04 -5.66
N VAL A 131 10.13 -8.95 -6.25
CA VAL A 131 8.68 -8.88 -6.25
C VAL A 131 8.13 -9.03 -4.85
N ASN A 132 7.71 -7.93 -4.26
CA ASN A 132 6.62 -7.96 -3.31
C ASN A 132 5.34 -7.63 -4.09
N PRO A 133 4.46 -8.61 -4.41
CA PRO A 133 3.25 -8.35 -5.18
C PRO A 133 2.31 -7.39 -4.46
N VAL A 134 2.31 -7.41 -3.13
CA VAL A 134 1.52 -6.49 -2.30
C VAL A 134 2.47 -5.61 -1.52
N GLU A 135 2.69 -4.39 -2.00
CA GLU A 135 3.48 -3.39 -1.29
C GLU A 135 2.53 -2.31 -0.80
N ALA A 136 2.41 -2.13 0.49
CA ALA A 136 1.36 -1.36 1.13
C ALA A 136 -0.06 -1.91 0.84
N GLY A 137 -1.05 -1.50 1.57
CA GLY A 137 -2.44 -1.97 1.39
C GLY A 137 -2.78 -3.25 2.14
N ILE A 138 -1.90 -3.79 2.96
CA ILE A 138 -2.23 -4.93 3.83
C ILE A 138 -3.37 -4.59 4.80
N GLU A 139 -3.51 -3.31 5.14
CA GLU A 139 -4.58 -2.79 6.01
C GLU A 139 -5.81 -2.31 5.21
N GLY A 140 -5.88 -2.60 3.92
CA GLY A 140 -6.95 -2.20 3.02
C GLY A 140 -6.61 -1.05 2.07
N TRP A 141 -7.55 -0.73 1.20
CA TRP A 141 -7.41 0.34 0.20
C TRP A 141 -7.76 1.70 0.80
N SER A 142 -6.77 2.51 1.12
CA SER A 142 -6.98 3.86 1.71
C SER A 142 -5.89 4.86 1.36
N THR A 143 -4.65 4.41 1.25
CA THR A 143 -3.49 5.29 1.23
C THR A 143 -3.04 5.60 -0.18
N MET A 144 -3.13 6.88 -0.57
CA MET A 144 -2.58 7.37 -1.82
C MET A 144 -1.13 7.82 -1.63
N GLY A 145 -0.24 7.26 -2.46
CA GLY A 145 1.17 7.60 -2.47
C GLY A 145 1.52 8.70 -3.48
N ASN A 146 2.80 9.07 -3.52
CA ASN A 146 3.31 10.08 -4.45
C ASN A 146 4.77 9.82 -4.83
N ALA A 147 5.26 10.58 -5.79
CA ALA A 147 6.66 10.48 -6.24
C ALA A 147 7.70 11.05 -5.25
N LYS A 148 7.25 11.70 -4.16
CA LYS A 148 8.13 12.39 -3.18
C LYS A 148 8.46 11.53 -1.95
N GLY A 149 8.13 10.23 -1.96
CA GLY A 149 8.52 9.27 -0.92
C GLY A 149 7.37 8.65 -0.13
N LYS A 150 6.14 9.18 -0.19
CA LYS A 150 4.99 8.53 0.43
C LYS A 150 4.59 7.32 -0.42
N LYS A 151 4.67 6.11 0.14
CA LYS A 151 4.12 4.90 -0.50
C LYS A 151 2.59 4.94 -0.45
N GLY A 152 1.97 4.43 -1.50
CA GLY A 152 0.53 4.19 -1.54
C GLY A 152 0.25 2.70 -1.57
N ASP A 153 -1.01 2.35 -1.34
CA ASP A 153 -1.46 0.97 -1.47
C ASP A 153 -1.32 0.55 -2.92
N SER A 154 -0.66 -0.57 -3.14
CA SER A 154 -0.28 -0.96 -4.49
C SER A 154 -0.19 -2.48 -4.61
N TRP A 155 -0.69 -3.00 -5.73
CA TRP A 155 -0.59 -4.37 -6.13
C TRP A 155 0.10 -4.49 -7.49
N PHE A 156 1.03 -5.44 -7.61
CA PHE A 156 1.70 -5.83 -8.84
C PHE A 156 1.17 -7.19 -9.28
N THR A 157 0.61 -7.26 -10.49
CA THR A 157 -0.06 -8.47 -10.99
C THR A 157 0.88 -9.65 -11.24
N GLY A 158 2.19 -9.39 -11.32
CA GLY A 158 3.16 -10.40 -11.73
C GLY A 158 3.02 -10.80 -13.21
N GLU A 159 3.60 -11.94 -13.56
CA GLU A 159 3.70 -12.42 -14.94
C GLU A 159 2.69 -13.54 -15.27
N LYS A 160 1.78 -13.86 -14.36
CA LYS A 160 0.75 -14.88 -14.57
C LYS A 160 -0.55 -14.22 -15.03
N PRO A 161 -1.27 -14.79 -16.01
CA PRO A 161 -2.61 -14.32 -16.37
C PRO A 161 -3.64 -14.70 -15.30
N GLY A 162 -4.76 -13.98 -15.27
CA GLY A 162 -5.90 -14.32 -14.40
C GLY A 162 -5.61 -14.17 -12.90
N THR A 163 -4.76 -13.21 -12.51
CA THR A 163 -4.48 -12.92 -11.11
C THR A 163 -5.41 -11.86 -10.57
N SER A 164 -5.78 -11.94 -9.30
CA SER A 164 -6.55 -10.92 -8.58
C SER A 164 -6.01 -10.68 -7.18
N ILE A 165 -6.44 -9.57 -6.58
CA ILE A 165 -6.28 -9.27 -5.18
C ILE A 165 -7.57 -8.68 -4.63
N THR A 166 -7.95 -9.10 -3.44
CA THR A 166 -9.12 -8.57 -2.73
C THR A 166 -8.67 -8.00 -1.40
N GLN A 167 -9.06 -6.76 -1.13
CA GLN A 167 -8.83 -6.09 0.16
C GLN A 167 -9.98 -5.15 0.47
N GLN A 168 -10.19 -4.90 1.76
CA GLN A 168 -11.24 -4.02 2.24
C GLN A 168 -10.97 -2.56 1.88
N VAL A 169 -12.03 -1.80 1.56
CA VAL A 169 -11.96 -0.33 1.40
C VAL A 169 -11.99 0.31 2.78
N THR A 170 -10.86 0.83 3.22
CA THR A 170 -10.70 1.45 4.54
C THR A 170 -10.57 2.97 4.47
N ALA A 171 -10.58 3.56 3.27
CA ALA A 171 -10.59 5.00 3.09
C ALA A 171 -11.93 5.59 3.56
N THR A 172 -11.85 6.74 4.24
CA THR A 172 -13.03 7.45 4.78
C THR A 172 -14.05 7.77 3.69
N PRO A 173 -15.36 7.63 3.96
CA PRO A 173 -16.42 8.04 3.05
C PRO A 173 -16.25 9.48 2.53
N GLY A 174 -16.55 9.68 1.25
CA GLY A 174 -16.32 10.94 0.54
C GLY A 174 -14.91 11.06 -0.07
N THR A 175 -13.97 10.18 0.29
CA THR A 175 -12.65 10.15 -0.32
C THR A 175 -12.73 9.71 -1.78
N THR A 176 -12.04 10.39 -2.67
CA THR A 176 -11.81 9.89 -4.03
C THR A 176 -10.44 9.23 -4.10
N LEU A 177 -10.42 7.92 -4.33
CA LEU A 177 -9.22 7.13 -4.55
C LEU A 177 -8.84 7.20 -6.04
N TYR A 178 -7.64 7.69 -6.31
CA TYR A 178 -7.08 7.72 -7.66
C TYR A 178 -6.07 6.58 -7.80
N PHE A 179 -6.12 5.88 -8.91
CA PHE A 179 -5.23 4.76 -9.16
C PHE A 179 -4.59 4.82 -10.55
N GLN A 180 -3.43 4.17 -10.67
CA GLN A 180 -2.62 4.18 -11.87
C GLN A 180 -1.84 2.87 -12.03
N CYS A 181 -1.63 2.47 -13.29
CA CYS A 181 -0.64 1.46 -13.66
C CYS A 181 0.72 2.12 -13.92
N ALA A 182 1.77 1.65 -13.23
CA ALA A 182 3.12 2.16 -13.46
C ALA A 182 3.68 1.71 -14.82
N VAL A 183 3.42 0.47 -15.21
CA VAL A 183 3.92 -0.12 -16.48
C VAL A 183 3.29 0.56 -17.70
N HIS A 184 2.02 0.97 -17.57
CA HIS A 184 1.25 1.61 -18.63
C HIS A 184 0.77 3.00 -18.16
N PRO A 185 1.59 4.05 -18.28
CA PRO A 185 1.32 5.36 -17.67
C PRO A 185 0.04 6.07 -18.14
N TRP A 186 -0.59 5.59 -19.20
CA TRP A 186 -1.89 6.08 -19.68
C TRP A 186 -3.07 5.43 -18.98
N MET A 187 -2.87 4.27 -18.30
CA MET A 187 -3.91 3.58 -17.57
C MET A 187 -4.03 4.17 -16.16
N HIS A 188 -5.11 4.88 -15.94
CA HIS A 188 -5.45 5.45 -14.63
C HIS A 188 -6.96 5.59 -14.50
N GLY A 189 -7.43 5.69 -13.28
CA GLY A 189 -8.84 5.89 -12.96
C GLY A 189 -9.04 6.46 -11.57
N LYS A 190 -10.30 6.49 -11.16
CA LYS A 190 -10.71 6.91 -9.83
C LYS A 190 -12.02 6.25 -9.44
N VAL A 191 -12.22 6.07 -8.15
CA VAL A 191 -13.51 5.69 -7.53
C VAL A 191 -13.76 6.60 -6.33
N THR A 192 -15.01 6.84 -5.99
CA THR A 192 -15.38 7.58 -4.77
C THR A 192 -15.86 6.61 -3.71
N VAL A 193 -15.37 6.74 -2.49
CA VAL A 193 -15.81 5.92 -1.36
C VAL A 193 -17.14 6.45 -0.86
N ALA A 194 -18.19 5.64 -0.96
CA ALA A 194 -19.50 5.92 -0.39
C ALA A 194 -19.55 5.51 1.08
N ALA A 195 -20.47 6.13 1.84
CA ALA A 195 -20.82 5.60 3.16
C ALA A 195 -21.43 4.20 3.01
N THR A 196 -21.32 3.38 4.04
CA THR A 196 -22.09 2.12 4.11
C THR A 196 -23.59 2.45 4.04
N SER A 197 -24.30 1.81 3.14
CA SER A 197 -25.76 1.88 3.04
C SER A 197 -26.42 1.04 4.09
#